data_8c1bf647500e35d8cfc7656e9252b592
#
_entry.id   8c1bf647500e35d8cfc7656e9252b592
#
_cell.length_a   1.000
_cell.length_b   1.000
_cell.length_c   1.000
_cell.angle_alpha   90.00
_cell.angle_beta   90.00
_cell.angle_gamma   90.00
#
_symmetry.space_group_name_H-M   'P 1'
#
loop_
_entity.id
_entity.type
_entity.pdbx_description
1 polymer ?
#
loop_
_entity_poly.entity_id
_entity_poly.type
_entity_poly.pdbx_seq_one_letter_code
_entity_poly.pdbx_strand_id
1 'polypeptide(L)'
;MKENKTTAKQRLYGIARYLCAGLFINVACLCFQVSFYFPAVPVIVALVAVVLGLMSPRRPAGRFQTLVCIFALVHLAIVGLWLHFILGYFGIMMNARFAAMVKDADRIVIRDGGGLCHSKPDMEPSLYEITNSAEIAEFNSMFQFSGTSLPCKCCGYPGVDWWRDGKRIVVSALHHGRALRVEGKGYNWRLAQSSRQHIDKWLKEHCGVSCSNGGFPLYKQCECERYELQAEAQKFMQTHNGRRPTMGDVCVEIRNAGKSVPSCPVGGKYSLTFTEDGTAHVSCSIPFHE
;
A
#
# COMPACT_ATOMS: atom_id res chain seq x y z
N MET A 1 -9.78 -66.09 -23.49
CA MET A 1 -9.47 -64.93 -24.31
C MET A 1 -10.38 -63.70 -24.19
N LYS A 2 -11.34 -63.65 -23.26
CA LYS A 2 -12.26 -62.50 -23.03
C LYS A 2 -11.72 -61.45 -22.05
N GLU A 3 -10.75 -61.77 -21.20
CA GLU A 3 -10.24 -60.87 -20.16
C GLU A 3 -9.37 -59.71 -20.67
N ASN A 4 -8.73 -59.89 -21.85
CA ASN A 4 -7.84 -58.88 -22.37
C ASN A 4 -8.49 -57.67 -23.04
N LYS A 5 -9.77 -57.77 -23.46
CA LYS A 5 -10.45 -56.63 -24.11
C LYS A 5 -10.99 -55.59 -23.10
N THR A 6 -11.37 -56.01 -21.90
CA THR A 6 -11.88 -55.12 -20.84
C THR A 6 -10.78 -54.28 -20.23
N THR A 7 -9.58 -54.82 -20.08
CA THR A 7 -8.39 -54.10 -19.59
C THR A 7 -7.85 -53.06 -20.58
N ALA A 8 -7.89 -53.35 -21.87
CA ALA A 8 -7.49 -52.39 -22.91
C ALA A 8 -8.45 -51.18 -22.97
N LYS A 9 -9.75 -51.41 -22.90
CA LYS A 9 -10.79 -50.38 -22.90
C LYS A 9 -10.70 -49.49 -21.67
N GLN A 10 -10.42 -50.06 -20.49
CA GLN A 10 -10.21 -49.29 -19.25
C GLN A 10 -8.91 -48.44 -19.30
N ARG A 11 -7.85 -48.94 -19.93
CA ARG A 11 -6.62 -48.19 -20.14
C ARG A 11 -6.84 -47.01 -21.10
N LEU A 12 -7.59 -47.21 -22.20
CA LEU A 12 -7.89 -46.13 -23.15
C LEU A 12 -8.74 -45.03 -22.51
N TYR A 13 -9.74 -45.42 -21.66
CA TYR A 13 -10.54 -44.46 -20.90
C TYR A 13 -9.72 -43.65 -19.88
N GLY A 14 -8.75 -44.29 -19.23
CA GLY A 14 -7.79 -43.62 -18.33
C GLY A 14 -6.95 -42.58 -19.09
N ILE A 15 -6.37 -42.95 -20.21
CA ILE A 15 -5.57 -42.07 -21.05
C ILE A 15 -6.40 -40.90 -21.58
N ALA A 16 -7.60 -41.14 -22.08
CA ALA A 16 -8.50 -40.11 -22.57
C ALA A 16 -8.90 -39.12 -21.48
N ARG A 17 -9.16 -39.56 -20.25
CA ARG A 17 -9.46 -38.70 -19.10
C ARG A 17 -8.26 -37.79 -18.76
N TYR A 18 -7.04 -38.30 -18.77
CA TYR A 18 -5.84 -37.51 -18.46
C TYR A 18 -5.50 -36.53 -19.58
N LEU A 19 -5.68 -36.89 -20.84
CA LEU A 19 -5.53 -36.01 -22.00
C LEU A 19 -6.57 -34.90 -21.97
N CYS A 20 -7.84 -35.19 -21.65
CA CYS A 20 -8.89 -34.19 -21.49
C CYS A 20 -8.60 -33.23 -20.32
N ALA A 21 -8.15 -33.77 -19.18
CA ALA A 21 -7.78 -32.92 -18.04
C ALA A 21 -6.58 -32.01 -18.36
N GLY A 22 -5.56 -32.53 -19.02
CA GLY A 22 -4.40 -31.74 -19.47
C GLY A 22 -4.77 -30.68 -20.51
N LEU A 23 -5.66 -31.03 -21.46
CA LEU A 23 -6.18 -30.08 -22.44
C LEU A 23 -7.04 -29.00 -21.78
N PHE A 24 -7.89 -29.38 -20.83
CA PHE A 24 -8.72 -28.43 -20.06
C PHE A 24 -7.88 -27.47 -19.24
N ILE A 25 -6.80 -27.96 -18.60
CA ILE A 25 -5.85 -27.13 -17.86
C ILE A 25 -5.14 -26.14 -18.79
N ASN A 26 -4.70 -26.60 -19.99
CA ASN A 26 -4.05 -25.71 -20.96
C ASN A 26 -5.03 -24.68 -21.54
N VAL A 27 -6.25 -25.05 -21.83
CA VAL A 27 -7.30 -24.12 -22.30
C VAL A 27 -7.67 -23.14 -21.18
N ALA A 28 -7.82 -23.61 -19.93
CA ALA A 28 -8.05 -22.74 -18.79
C ALA A 28 -6.87 -21.76 -18.59
N CYS A 29 -5.63 -22.20 -18.69
CA CYS A 29 -4.45 -21.32 -18.64
C CYS A 29 -4.43 -20.29 -19.77
N LEU A 30 -4.81 -20.66 -20.99
CA LEU A 30 -4.94 -19.75 -22.13
C LEU A 30 -6.08 -18.74 -21.95
N CYS A 31 -7.23 -19.17 -21.44
CA CYS A 31 -8.35 -18.28 -21.13
C CYS A 31 -8.02 -17.33 -19.95
N PHE A 32 -7.19 -17.78 -18.99
CA PHE A 32 -6.72 -16.96 -17.85
C PHE A 32 -5.58 -16.00 -18.22
N GLN A 33 -4.93 -16.13 -19.37
CA GLN A 33 -4.04 -15.07 -19.87
C GLN A 33 -4.75 -13.72 -20.01
N VAL A 34 -6.08 -13.70 -20.11
CA VAL A 34 -6.91 -12.48 -20.17
C VAL A 34 -7.24 -11.93 -18.79
N SER A 35 -7.12 -12.70 -17.72
CA SER A 35 -7.48 -12.30 -16.36
C SER A 35 -6.25 -12.21 -15.45
N PHE A 36 -5.54 -11.09 -15.52
CA PHE A 36 -4.39 -10.75 -14.67
C PHE A 36 -4.65 -10.81 -13.14
N TYR A 37 -5.83 -11.21 -12.70
CA TYR A 37 -6.28 -11.08 -11.31
C TYR A 37 -6.12 -12.34 -10.45
N PHE A 38 -5.84 -13.53 -11.01
CA PHE A 38 -5.74 -14.75 -10.23
C PHE A 38 -4.56 -15.67 -10.61
N PRO A 39 -3.30 -15.29 -10.29
CA PRO A 39 -2.14 -16.16 -10.55
C PRO A 39 -2.16 -17.44 -9.68
N ALA A 40 -2.99 -17.51 -8.64
CA ALA A 40 -3.09 -18.67 -7.76
C ALA A 40 -3.87 -19.83 -8.37
N VAL A 41 -4.80 -19.59 -9.30
CA VAL A 41 -5.68 -20.63 -9.85
C VAL A 41 -4.93 -21.71 -10.62
N PRO A 42 -4.01 -21.42 -11.57
CA PRO A 42 -3.24 -22.46 -12.25
C PRO A 42 -2.36 -23.28 -11.30
N VAL A 43 -1.83 -22.66 -10.25
CA VAL A 43 -1.04 -23.36 -9.22
C VAL A 43 -1.92 -24.31 -8.41
N ILE A 44 -3.11 -23.88 -8.00
CA ILE A 44 -4.07 -24.71 -7.26
C ILE A 44 -4.55 -25.88 -8.12
N VAL A 45 -4.88 -25.64 -9.40
CA VAL A 45 -5.33 -26.69 -10.32
C VAL A 45 -4.21 -27.70 -10.58
N ALA A 46 -2.96 -27.27 -10.72
CA ALA A 46 -1.82 -28.18 -10.89
C ALA A 46 -1.56 -29.00 -9.60
N LEU A 47 -1.64 -28.38 -8.42
CA LEU A 47 -1.54 -29.09 -7.12
C LEU A 47 -2.67 -30.13 -6.95
N VAL A 48 -3.89 -29.78 -7.26
CA VAL A 48 -5.04 -30.71 -7.22
C VAL A 48 -4.84 -31.87 -8.19
N ALA A 49 -4.32 -31.64 -9.40
CA ALA A 49 -4.02 -32.69 -10.36
C ALA A 49 -2.93 -33.65 -9.86
N VAL A 50 -1.88 -33.13 -9.20
CA VAL A 50 -0.82 -33.92 -8.56
C VAL A 50 -1.39 -34.77 -7.42
N VAL A 51 -2.18 -34.19 -6.52
CA VAL A 51 -2.81 -34.88 -5.39
C VAL A 51 -3.75 -35.98 -5.87
N LEU A 52 -4.60 -35.70 -6.86
CA LEU A 52 -5.49 -36.72 -7.46
C LEU A 52 -4.72 -37.83 -8.16
N GLY A 53 -3.58 -37.51 -8.81
CA GLY A 53 -2.69 -38.50 -9.39
C GLY A 53 -2.04 -39.42 -8.34
N LEU A 54 -1.67 -38.87 -7.18
CA LEU A 54 -1.07 -39.61 -6.07
C LEU A 54 -2.09 -40.45 -5.29
N MET A 55 -3.37 -40.01 -5.23
CA MET A 55 -4.46 -40.72 -4.54
C MET A 55 -5.13 -41.80 -5.40
N SER A 56 -4.77 -41.96 -6.66
CA SER A 56 -5.31 -42.99 -7.53
C SER A 56 -4.93 -44.39 -7.02
N PRO A 57 -5.92 -45.36 -6.86
CA PRO A 57 -5.65 -46.65 -6.24
C PRO A 57 -4.61 -47.44 -7.04
N ARG A 58 -3.66 -48.01 -6.29
CA ARG A 58 -2.49 -48.76 -6.73
C ARG A 58 -2.83 -49.88 -7.72
N ARG A 59 -2.60 -49.66 -9.00
CA ARG A 59 -2.45 -50.74 -10.01
C ARG A 59 -1.08 -50.56 -10.70
N PRO A 60 -0.48 -51.62 -11.27
CA PRO A 60 0.94 -51.65 -11.65
C PRO A 60 1.26 -50.80 -12.90
N ALA A 61 0.99 -49.53 -12.80
CA ALA A 61 1.28 -48.52 -13.83
C ALA A 61 2.37 -47.53 -13.36
N GLY A 62 3.34 -48.00 -12.56
CA GLY A 62 4.37 -47.14 -11.91
C GLY A 62 5.09 -46.19 -12.85
N ARG A 63 5.38 -46.62 -14.09
CA ARG A 63 6.03 -45.71 -15.08
C ARG A 63 5.12 -44.60 -15.58
N PHE A 64 3.81 -44.84 -15.70
CA PHE A 64 2.86 -43.83 -16.19
C PHE A 64 2.58 -42.77 -15.11
N GLN A 65 2.41 -43.17 -13.84
CA GLN A 65 2.28 -42.24 -12.71
C GLN A 65 3.54 -41.37 -12.57
N THR A 66 4.73 -41.95 -12.69
CA THR A 66 5.98 -41.21 -12.66
C THR A 66 6.05 -40.15 -13.78
N LEU A 67 5.66 -40.51 -15.01
CA LEU A 67 5.63 -39.59 -16.15
C LEU A 67 4.64 -38.44 -15.93
N VAL A 68 3.46 -38.71 -15.38
CA VAL A 68 2.45 -37.68 -15.06
C VAL A 68 2.97 -36.72 -13.98
N CYS A 69 3.61 -37.25 -12.93
CA CYS A 69 4.23 -36.41 -11.89
C CYS A 69 5.37 -35.55 -12.44
N ILE A 70 6.24 -36.11 -13.29
CA ILE A 70 7.34 -35.36 -13.92
C ILE A 70 6.75 -34.25 -14.82
N PHE A 71 5.75 -34.55 -15.63
CA PHE A 71 5.08 -33.58 -16.49
C PHE A 71 4.44 -32.46 -15.69
N ALA A 72 3.75 -32.77 -14.59
CA ALA A 72 3.15 -31.77 -13.70
C ALA A 72 4.21 -30.87 -13.02
N LEU A 73 5.32 -31.45 -12.57
CA LEU A 73 6.43 -30.69 -11.98
C LEU A 73 7.10 -29.76 -12.99
N VAL A 74 7.36 -30.26 -14.23
CA VAL A 74 7.91 -29.45 -15.31
C VAL A 74 6.96 -28.31 -15.68
N HIS A 75 5.65 -28.57 -15.72
CA HIS A 75 4.65 -27.55 -16.00
C HIS A 75 4.61 -26.48 -14.89
N LEU A 76 4.64 -26.89 -13.62
CA LEU A 76 4.74 -25.97 -12.48
C LEU A 76 6.00 -25.11 -12.54
N ALA A 77 7.14 -25.69 -12.90
CA ALA A 77 8.39 -24.96 -13.06
C ALA A 77 8.30 -23.90 -14.19
N ILE A 78 7.71 -24.27 -15.34
CA ILE A 78 7.51 -23.37 -16.49
C ILE A 78 6.56 -22.23 -16.10
N VAL A 79 5.45 -22.52 -15.42
CA VAL A 79 4.49 -21.51 -14.95
C VAL A 79 5.16 -20.58 -13.92
N GLY A 80 5.95 -21.13 -13.01
CA GLY A 80 6.71 -20.36 -12.01
C GLY A 80 7.73 -19.40 -12.67
N LEU A 81 8.49 -19.88 -13.63
CA LEU A 81 9.43 -19.07 -14.41
C LEU A 81 8.72 -17.97 -15.20
N TRP A 82 7.61 -18.31 -15.84
CA TRP A 82 6.80 -17.36 -16.60
C TRP A 82 6.20 -16.27 -15.72
N LEU A 83 5.64 -16.64 -14.55
CA LEU A 83 5.16 -15.68 -13.54
C LEU A 83 6.29 -14.78 -13.03
N HIS A 84 7.46 -15.35 -12.74
CA HIS A 84 8.63 -14.58 -12.32
C HIS A 84 9.08 -13.58 -13.40
N PHE A 85 9.11 -14.01 -14.66
CA PHE A 85 9.44 -13.15 -15.80
C PHE A 85 8.41 -12.03 -15.99
N ILE A 86 7.10 -12.33 -15.90
CA ILE A 86 6.04 -11.34 -16.01
C ILE A 86 6.12 -10.33 -14.87
N LEU A 87 6.28 -10.77 -13.62
CA LEU A 87 6.39 -9.87 -12.48
C LEU A 87 7.62 -8.95 -12.62
N GLY A 88 8.74 -9.47 -13.08
CA GLY A 88 9.93 -8.68 -13.42
C GLY A 88 9.67 -7.67 -14.54
N TYR A 89 9.02 -8.09 -15.61
CA TYR A 89 8.65 -7.22 -16.73
C TYR A 89 7.70 -6.08 -16.30
N PHE A 90 6.74 -6.38 -15.40
CA PHE A 90 5.89 -5.34 -14.82
C PHE A 90 6.68 -4.30 -14.03
N GLY A 91 7.64 -4.72 -13.22
CA GLY A 91 8.53 -3.81 -12.51
C GLY A 91 9.27 -2.88 -13.48
N ILE A 92 9.86 -3.43 -14.55
CA ILE A 92 10.58 -2.65 -15.57
C ILE A 92 9.65 -1.64 -16.25
N MET A 93 8.46 -2.09 -16.68
CA MET A 93 7.46 -1.19 -17.30
C MET A 93 7.02 -0.07 -16.35
N MET A 94 6.82 -0.36 -15.07
CA MET A 94 6.39 0.65 -14.10
C MET A 94 7.49 1.67 -13.85
N ASN A 95 8.74 1.23 -13.74
CA ASN A 95 9.88 2.13 -13.61
C ASN A 95 10.01 3.06 -14.81
N ALA A 96 9.90 2.53 -16.05
CA ALA A 96 9.93 3.33 -17.26
C ALA A 96 8.75 4.33 -17.32
N ARG A 97 7.54 3.91 -16.94
CA ARG A 97 6.36 4.78 -16.85
C ARG A 97 6.55 5.89 -15.81
N PHE A 98 7.04 5.55 -14.62
CA PHE A 98 7.31 6.54 -13.59
C PHE A 98 8.33 7.56 -14.07
N ALA A 99 9.47 7.09 -14.60
CA ALA A 99 10.50 7.97 -15.13
C ALA A 99 9.94 8.93 -16.21
N ALA A 100 9.08 8.43 -17.10
CA ALA A 100 8.43 9.26 -18.11
C ALA A 100 7.44 10.26 -17.50
N MET A 101 6.73 9.91 -16.43
CA MET A 101 5.77 10.81 -15.77
C MET A 101 6.45 11.95 -15.04
N VAL A 102 7.58 11.70 -14.37
CA VAL A 102 8.33 12.69 -13.59
C VAL A 102 9.47 13.33 -14.38
N LYS A 103 9.61 12.96 -15.65
CA LYS A 103 10.59 13.56 -16.56
C LYS A 103 10.38 15.08 -16.60
N ASP A 104 11.46 15.80 -16.55
CA ASP A 104 11.46 17.26 -16.61
C ASP A 104 10.71 17.94 -15.43
N ALA A 105 10.50 17.25 -14.30
CA ALA A 105 10.03 17.88 -13.09
C ALA A 105 11.09 18.86 -12.58
N ASP A 106 10.66 20.08 -12.29
CA ASP A 106 11.51 21.16 -11.78
C ASP A 106 11.34 21.41 -10.27
N ARG A 107 10.29 20.78 -9.68
CA ARG A 107 10.01 20.86 -8.25
C ARG A 107 9.30 19.60 -7.77
N ILE A 108 9.65 19.17 -6.55
CA ILE A 108 8.91 18.12 -5.82
C ILE A 108 8.42 18.71 -4.51
N VAL A 109 7.18 18.45 -4.14
CA VAL A 109 6.57 18.90 -2.89
C VAL A 109 6.17 17.69 -2.08
N ILE A 110 6.69 17.57 -0.88
CA ILE A 110 6.26 16.60 0.13
C ILE A 110 5.19 17.28 0.98
N ARG A 111 3.97 16.71 1.02
CA ARG A 111 2.81 17.30 1.71
C ARG A 111 2.50 16.57 3.00
N ASP A 112 2.02 17.31 4.00
CA ASP A 112 1.47 16.76 5.25
C ASP A 112 0.04 16.26 5.03
N GLY A 113 -0.09 15.20 4.25
CA GLY A 113 -1.37 14.59 3.94
C GLY A 113 -1.28 13.59 2.81
N GLY A 114 -2.34 12.82 2.62
CA GLY A 114 -2.46 11.85 1.52
C GLY A 114 -3.22 12.37 0.30
N GLY A 115 -3.97 13.47 0.46
CA GLY A 115 -4.63 14.24 -0.60
C GLY A 115 -5.65 13.53 -1.47
N LEU A 116 -5.72 12.21 -1.41
CA LEU A 116 -6.49 11.42 -2.38
C LEU A 116 -7.84 10.92 -1.86
N CYS A 117 -8.14 11.13 -0.58
CA CYS A 117 -9.34 10.59 0.05
C CYS A 117 -10.20 11.65 0.78
N HIS A 118 -9.60 12.59 1.48
CA HIS A 118 -10.32 13.45 2.43
C HIS A 118 -9.99 14.95 2.32
N SER A 119 -8.86 15.30 1.75
CA SER A 119 -8.45 16.69 1.55
C SER A 119 -8.10 16.95 0.09
N LYS A 120 -8.24 18.20 -0.32
CA LYS A 120 -7.70 18.62 -1.61
C LYS A 120 -6.19 18.78 -1.44
N PRO A 121 -5.35 18.26 -2.33
CA PRO A 121 -3.90 18.40 -2.24
C PRO A 121 -3.42 19.83 -2.05
N ASP A 122 -4.15 20.81 -2.58
CA ASP A 122 -3.85 22.24 -2.46
C ASP A 122 -4.08 22.80 -1.05
N MET A 123 -4.79 22.09 -0.19
CA MET A 123 -5.07 22.48 1.20
C MET A 123 -4.12 21.83 2.20
N GLU A 124 -3.25 20.93 1.76
CA GLU A 124 -2.30 20.25 2.63
C GLU A 124 -0.99 21.06 2.71
N PRO A 125 -0.46 21.31 3.92
CA PRO A 125 0.78 22.07 4.06
C PRO A 125 1.97 21.32 3.44
N SER A 126 2.93 22.08 2.91
CA SER A 126 4.21 21.54 2.46
C SER A 126 5.08 21.22 3.68
N LEU A 127 5.57 19.99 3.76
CA LEU A 127 6.59 19.58 4.73
C LEU A 127 7.99 19.89 4.22
N TYR A 128 8.21 19.73 2.93
CA TYR A 128 9.50 19.95 2.29
C TYR A 128 9.33 20.20 0.79
N GLU A 129 10.20 21.03 0.23
CA GLU A 129 10.25 21.30 -1.22
C GLU A 129 11.65 21.06 -1.75
N ILE A 130 11.73 20.31 -2.86
CA ILE A 130 12.96 20.04 -3.58
C ILE A 130 12.90 20.82 -4.89
N THR A 131 13.85 21.74 -5.09
CA THR A 131 13.98 22.55 -6.33
C THR A 131 15.34 22.38 -6.99
N ASN A 132 16.30 21.79 -6.29
CA ASN A 132 17.61 21.50 -6.83
C ASN A 132 17.53 20.28 -7.78
N SER A 133 17.99 20.44 -9.01
CA SER A 133 17.89 19.40 -10.04
C SER A 133 18.63 18.10 -9.69
N ALA A 134 19.76 18.19 -9.00
CA ALA A 134 20.51 17.01 -8.56
C ALA A 134 19.75 16.27 -7.45
N GLU A 135 19.17 16.99 -6.50
CA GLU A 135 18.35 16.41 -5.44
C GLU A 135 17.04 15.80 -6.00
N ILE A 136 16.41 16.46 -6.99
CA ILE A 136 15.25 15.90 -7.72
C ILE A 136 15.62 14.58 -8.37
N ALA A 137 16.77 14.52 -9.06
CA ALA A 137 17.24 13.30 -9.71
C ALA A 137 17.54 12.19 -8.69
N GLU A 138 18.18 12.52 -7.56
CA GLU A 138 18.44 11.61 -6.46
C GLU A 138 17.14 11.07 -5.88
N PHE A 139 16.19 11.95 -5.51
CA PHE A 139 14.89 11.56 -4.96
C PHE A 139 14.11 10.66 -5.92
N ASN A 140 14.06 11.00 -7.20
CA ASN A 140 13.41 10.19 -8.23
C ASN A 140 14.04 8.80 -8.35
N SER A 141 15.35 8.68 -8.19
CA SER A 141 16.08 7.40 -8.28
C SER A 141 15.70 6.42 -7.17
N MET A 142 15.20 6.91 -6.04
CA MET A 142 14.74 6.08 -4.92
C MET A 142 13.47 5.28 -5.26
N PHE A 143 12.69 5.72 -6.25
CA PHE A 143 11.44 5.05 -6.64
C PHE A 143 11.70 3.93 -7.64
N GLN A 144 11.88 2.72 -7.11
CA GLN A 144 11.94 1.49 -7.90
C GLN A 144 10.70 0.64 -7.58
N PHE A 145 10.00 0.21 -8.61
CA PHE A 145 8.75 -0.54 -8.49
C PHE A 145 8.94 -2.02 -8.80
N SER A 146 8.33 -2.87 -8.01
CA SER A 146 8.34 -4.34 -8.16
C SER A 146 7.02 -4.90 -8.69
N GLY A 147 6.04 -4.05 -9.00
CA GLY A 147 4.74 -4.47 -9.49
C GLY A 147 3.60 -3.57 -8.99
N THR A 148 2.40 -4.11 -8.93
CA THR A 148 1.20 -3.42 -8.44
C THR A 148 0.67 -4.06 -7.16
N SER A 149 -0.19 -3.34 -6.44
CA SER A 149 -1.01 -3.87 -5.35
C SER A 149 -2.41 -3.31 -5.43
N LEU A 150 -3.37 -4.04 -4.85
CA LEU A 150 -4.74 -3.57 -4.76
C LEU A 150 -4.80 -2.30 -3.89
N PRO A 151 -5.64 -1.32 -4.26
CA PRO A 151 -5.86 -0.14 -3.44
C PRO A 151 -6.59 -0.55 -2.15
N CYS A 152 -6.21 0.00 -1.01
CA CYS A 152 -7.03 -0.01 0.19
C CYS A 152 -7.74 1.35 0.34
N LYS A 153 -8.67 1.44 1.29
CA LYS A 153 -9.46 2.66 1.52
C LYS A 153 -8.70 3.77 2.26
N CYS A 154 -7.47 3.54 2.71
CA CYS A 154 -6.67 4.55 3.39
C CYS A 154 -6.05 5.55 2.40
N CYS A 155 -5.79 6.76 2.86
CA CYS A 155 -5.37 7.88 2.01
C CYS A 155 -3.91 7.81 1.57
N GLY A 156 -3.08 7.14 2.34
CA GLY A 156 -1.62 7.24 2.20
C GLY A 156 -1.06 8.42 3.00
N TYR A 157 0.27 8.41 3.22
CA TYR A 157 1.01 9.48 3.89
C TYR A 157 2.52 9.25 3.77
N PRO A 158 3.34 10.28 3.57
CA PRO A 158 2.96 11.63 3.14
C PRO A 158 2.55 11.69 1.67
N GLY A 159 1.98 12.83 1.26
CA GLY A 159 1.76 13.16 -0.14
C GLY A 159 3.08 13.50 -0.82
N VAL A 160 3.22 13.16 -2.10
CA VAL A 160 4.38 13.51 -2.92
C VAL A 160 3.89 13.97 -4.29
N ASP A 161 4.17 15.20 -4.63
CA ASP A 161 3.75 15.80 -5.90
C ASP A 161 4.94 16.25 -6.71
N TRP A 162 4.91 16.00 -8.01
CA TRP A 162 5.88 16.51 -8.97
C TRP A 162 5.28 17.67 -9.77
N TRP A 163 6.07 18.69 -9.96
CA TRP A 163 5.69 19.92 -10.66
C TRP A 163 6.63 20.17 -11.83
N ARG A 164 6.12 20.85 -12.84
CA ARG A 164 6.87 21.37 -13.99
C ARG A 164 6.22 22.66 -14.46
N ASP A 165 7.01 23.70 -14.62
CA ASP A 165 6.56 25.04 -15.07
C ASP A 165 5.37 25.57 -14.24
N GLY A 166 5.43 25.39 -12.91
CA GLY A 166 4.37 25.80 -11.99
C GLY A 166 3.09 24.97 -12.05
N LYS A 167 3.07 23.88 -12.81
CA LYS A 167 1.92 22.96 -12.92
C LYS A 167 2.25 21.63 -12.25
N ARG A 168 1.30 21.10 -11.48
CA ARG A 168 1.39 19.77 -10.88
C ARG A 168 1.19 18.73 -11.97
N ILE A 169 2.22 17.92 -12.24
CA ILE A 169 2.21 16.86 -13.26
C ILE A 169 1.91 15.49 -12.69
N VAL A 170 2.23 15.25 -11.41
CA VAL A 170 1.89 14.02 -10.69
C VAL A 170 1.42 14.39 -9.30
N VAL A 171 0.25 13.89 -8.91
CA VAL A 171 -0.27 13.91 -7.54
C VAL A 171 -0.20 12.49 -7.00
N SER A 172 0.42 12.31 -5.85
CA SER A 172 0.54 10.98 -5.27
C SER A 172 0.60 10.99 -3.76
N ALA A 173 0.57 9.80 -3.16
CA ALA A 173 0.82 9.59 -1.75
C ALA A 173 1.52 8.25 -1.52
N LEU A 174 2.41 8.20 -0.53
CA LEU A 174 3.03 6.97 -0.07
C LEU A 174 2.03 6.16 0.75
N HIS A 175 1.91 4.88 0.42
CA HIS A 175 0.86 4.04 0.96
C HIS A 175 1.47 2.94 1.84
N HIS A 176 1.32 3.10 3.17
CA HIS A 176 1.91 2.22 4.20
C HIS A 176 3.43 2.00 4.04
N GLY A 177 4.16 2.96 3.48
CA GLY A 177 5.57 2.80 3.15
C GLY A 177 5.89 1.67 2.16
N ARG A 178 4.87 1.11 1.50
CA ARG A 178 5.02 -0.08 0.63
C ARG A 178 4.68 0.18 -0.83
N ALA A 179 3.98 1.25 -1.11
CA ALA A 179 3.54 1.58 -2.46
C ALA A 179 3.38 3.08 -2.66
N LEU A 180 3.42 3.51 -3.90
CA LEU A 180 3.03 4.85 -4.33
C LEU A 180 1.63 4.76 -4.94
N ARG A 181 0.69 5.53 -4.42
CA ARG A 181 -0.62 5.75 -5.02
C ARG A 181 -0.55 7.01 -5.88
N VAL A 182 -0.82 6.87 -7.15
CA VAL A 182 -0.88 7.99 -8.09
C VAL A 182 -2.33 8.30 -8.40
N GLU A 183 -2.70 9.58 -8.38
CA GLU A 183 -4.05 10.03 -8.69
C GLU A 183 -4.51 9.56 -10.08
N GLY A 184 -5.79 9.21 -10.20
CA GLY A 184 -6.35 8.69 -11.45
C GLY A 184 -5.94 7.27 -11.83
N LYS A 185 -5.16 6.58 -11.00
CA LYS A 185 -4.81 5.17 -11.20
C LYS A 185 -5.62 4.27 -10.26
N GLY A 186 -6.26 3.25 -10.82
CA GLY A 186 -7.08 2.28 -10.06
C GLY A 186 -6.28 1.27 -9.22
N TYR A 187 -4.96 1.43 -9.10
CA TYR A 187 -4.07 0.52 -8.38
C TYR A 187 -2.88 1.28 -7.78
N ASN A 188 -2.25 0.70 -6.78
CA ASN A 188 -1.03 1.24 -6.19
C ASN A 188 0.21 0.63 -6.87
N TRP A 189 1.27 1.40 -6.98
CA TRP A 189 2.56 1.00 -7.51
C TRP A 189 3.43 0.49 -6.38
N ARG A 190 3.64 -0.83 -6.31
CA ARG A 190 4.40 -1.46 -5.23
C ARG A 190 5.88 -1.10 -5.33
N LEU A 191 6.41 -0.48 -4.29
CA LEU A 191 7.83 -0.17 -4.17
C LEU A 191 8.67 -1.44 -3.92
N ALA A 192 9.86 -1.50 -4.52
CA ALA A 192 10.87 -2.48 -4.16
C ALA A 192 11.30 -2.32 -2.69
N GLN A 193 11.81 -3.37 -2.07
CA GLN A 193 12.16 -3.32 -0.65
C GLN A 193 13.27 -2.29 -0.35
N SER A 194 14.29 -2.21 -1.18
CA SER A 194 15.34 -1.19 -1.07
C SER A 194 14.77 0.23 -1.14
N SER A 195 13.86 0.49 -2.08
CA SER A 195 13.20 1.79 -2.24
C SER A 195 12.44 2.21 -0.99
N ARG A 196 11.72 1.29 -0.35
CA ARG A 196 10.98 1.59 0.90
C ARG A 196 11.92 2.08 1.99
N GLN A 197 13.05 1.42 2.16
CA GLN A 197 14.03 1.78 3.19
C GLN A 197 14.69 3.13 2.89
N HIS A 198 15.07 3.39 1.63
CA HIS A 198 15.69 4.64 1.23
C HIS A 198 14.73 5.81 1.36
N ILE A 199 13.49 5.67 0.88
CA ILE A 199 12.47 6.73 0.98
C ILE A 199 12.11 7.00 2.44
N ASP A 200 11.90 5.99 3.28
CA ASP A 200 11.56 6.17 4.70
C ASP A 200 12.70 6.86 5.46
N LYS A 201 13.96 6.47 5.17
CA LYS A 201 15.14 7.12 5.74
C LYS A 201 15.22 8.59 5.31
N TRP A 202 15.08 8.86 4.03
CA TRP A 202 15.15 10.22 3.48
C TRP A 202 14.05 11.12 4.09
N LEU A 203 12.80 10.62 4.18
CA LEU A 203 11.70 11.36 4.79
C LEU A 203 11.93 11.67 6.26
N LYS A 204 12.53 10.77 7.02
CA LYS A 204 12.89 11.02 8.43
C LYS A 204 13.93 12.10 8.56
N GLU A 205 14.95 12.09 7.68
CA GLU A 205 16.06 13.03 7.72
C GLU A 205 15.68 14.45 7.28
N HIS A 206 14.79 14.59 6.28
CA HIS A 206 14.46 15.89 5.68
C HIS A 206 13.10 16.45 6.14
N CYS A 207 12.13 15.58 6.42
CA CYS A 207 10.76 15.99 6.76
C CYS A 207 10.38 15.66 8.21
N GLY A 208 11.19 14.89 8.95
CA GLY A 208 10.86 14.44 10.30
C GLY A 208 9.71 13.39 10.35
N VAL A 209 9.29 12.85 9.21
CA VAL A 209 8.14 11.93 9.11
C VAL A 209 8.57 10.53 8.65
N SER A 210 7.75 9.53 8.94
CA SER A 210 7.94 8.14 8.50
C SER A 210 6.72 7.66 7.72
N CYS A 211 6.95 7.02 6.59
CA CYS A 211 5.90 6.39 5.81
C CYS A 211 5.65 4.93 6.20
N SER A 212 6.54 4.30 6.98
CA SER A 212 6.50 2.86 7.28
C SER A 212 5.42 2.48 8.29
N ASN A 213 5.05 3.37 9.20
CA ASN A 213 4.12 3.11 10.28
C ASN A 213 2.67 3.51 9.98
N GLY A 214 2.32 3.74 8.71
CA GLY A 214 1.00 4.25 8.35
C GLY A 214 0.77 5.65 8.94
N GLY A 215 1.79 6.54 8.80
CA GLY A 215 1.87 7.83 9.45
C GLY A 215 0.53 8.58 9.45
N PHE A 216 0.13 9.00 10.62
CA PHE A 216 -1.01 9.90 10.75
C PHE A 216 -0.54 11.27 10.29
N PRO A 217 -1.27 11.98 9.44
CA PRO A 217 -0.90 13.35 9.07
C PRO A 217 -0.66 14.18 10.32
N LEU A 218 0.40 14.99 10.33
CA LEU A 218 0.75 15.80 11.51
C LEU A 218 -0.37 16.77 11.89
N TYR A 219 -1.10 17.29 10.89
CA TYR A 219 -2.28 18.13 11.17
C TYR A 219 -3.40 17.35 11.87
N LYS A 220 -3.61 16.06 11.51
CA LYS A 220 -4.60 15.20 12.20
C LYS A 220 -4.15 14.84 13.61
N GLN A 221 -2.87 14.62 13.83
CA GLN A 221 -2.34 14.47 15.17
C GLN A 221 -2.54 15.74 15.99
N CYS A 222 -2.24 16.91 15.42
CA CYS A 222 -2.52 18.19 16.04
C CYS A 222 -4.01 18.39 16.34
N GLU A 223 -4.91 17.98 15.45
CA GLU A 223 -6.36 18.01 15.66
C GLU A 223 -6.77 17.13 16.85
N CYS A 224 -6.25 15.92 16.98
CA CYS A 224 -6.50 15.04 18.12
C CYS A 224 -6.02 15.67 19.44
N GLU A 225 -4.81 16.24 19.45
CA GLU A 225 -4.23 16.91 20.58
C GLU A 225 -5.06 18.14 21.01
N ARG A 226 -5.60 18.91 20.06
CA ARG A 226 -6.52 20.02 20.32
C ARG A 226 -7.83 19.57 20.96
N TYR A 227 -8.42 18.48 20.44
CA TYR A 227 -9.65 17.92 21.02
C TYR A 227 -9.45 17.43 22.46
N GLU A 228 -8.28 16.85 22.76
CA GLU A 228 -7.97 16.44 24.13
C GLU A 228 -7.86 17.66 25.06
N LEU A 229 -7.16 18.71 24.66
CA LEU A 229 -7.07 19.97 25.42
C LEU A 229 -8.45 20.62 25.61
N GLN A 230 -9.27 20.62 24.57
CA GLN A 230 -10.61 21.18 24.62
C GLN A 230 -11.51 20.40 25.58
N ALA A 231 -11.44 19.07 25.57
CA ALA A 231 -12.20 18.21 26.47
C ALA A 231 -11.78 18.42 27.94
N GLU A 232 -10.47 18.53 28.21
CA GLU A 232 -9.98 18.80 29.57
C GLU A 232 -10.35 20.24 30.04
N ALA A 233 -10.36 21.23 29.15
CA ALA A 233 -10.87 22.59 29.48
C ALA A 233 -12.35 22.57 29.84
N GLN A 234 -13.16 21.83 29.11
CA GLN A 234 -14.60 21.68 29.39
C GLN A 234 -14.85 20.96 30.71
N LYS A 235 -14.08 19.91 31.01
CA LYS A 235 -14.11 19.19 32.26
C LYS A 235 -13.74 20.10 33.46
N PHE A 236 -12.69 20.93 33.31
CA PHE A 236 -12.29 21.90 34.30
C PHE A 236 -13.45 22.81 34.67
N MET A 237 -14.18 23.37 33.70
CA MET A 237 -15.33 24.22 33.97
C MET A 237 -16.44 23.50 34.75
N GLN A 238 -16.69 22.22 34.42
CA GLN A 238 -17.67 21.40 35.12
C GLN A 238 -17.30 21.19 36.60
N THR A 239 -16.00 20.96 36.87
CA THR A 239 -15.51 20.71 38.24
C THR A 239 -15.27 21.98 39.07
N HIS A 240 -15.12 23.14 38.42
CA HIS A 240 -14.83 24.43 39.08
C HIS A 240 -15.97 25.45 38.95
N ASN A 241 -17.22 24.98 39.05
CA ASN A 241 -18.44 25.83 39.08
C ASN A 241 -18.53 26.81 37.89
N GLY A 242 -18.16 26.38 36.69
CA GLY A 242 -18.25 27.20 35.48
C GLY A 242 -17.08 28.19 35.28
N ARG A 243 -16.07 28.17 36.16
CA ARG A 243 -14.87 29.02 35.97
C ARG A 243 -14.17 28.65 34.65
N ARG A 244 -13.96 29.64 33.79
CA ARG A 244 -13.18 29.46 32.52
C ARG A 244 -11.70 29.29 32.85
N PRO A 245 -11.06 28.16 32.44
CA PRO A 245 -9.64 27.97 32.66
C PRO A 245 -8.78 28.81 31.68
N THR A 246 -7.58 29.07 32.10
CA THR A 246 -6.49 29.41 31.15
C THR A 246 -5.88 28.15 30.57
N MET A 247 -5.11 28.25 29.50
CA MET A 247 -4.34 27.11 28.98
C MET A 247 -3.39 26.53 30.05
N GLY A 248 -2.82 27.39 30.90
CA GLY A 248 -1.97 26.96 32.01
C GLY A 248 -2.74 26.08 33.03
N ASP A 249 -3.96 26.46 33.40
CA ASP A 249 -4.81 25.67 34.30
C ASP A 249 -5.07 24.28 33.70
N VAL A 250 -5.41 24.18 32.39
CA VAL A 250 -5.64 22.93 31.72
C VAL A 250 -4.38 22.04 31.71
N CYS A 251 -3.22 22.63 31.44
CA CYS A 251 -1.95 21.89 31.47
C CYS A 251 -1.60 21.37 32.86
N VAL A 252 -1.96 22.11 33.94
CA VAL A 252 -1.75 21.66 35.31
C VAL A 252 -2.67 20.46 35.63
N GLU A 253 -3.95 20.51 35.27
CA GLU A 253 -4.87 19.38 35.47
C GLU A 253 -4.43 18.11 34.76
N ILE A 254 -3.96 18.22 33.50
CA ILE A 254 -3.44 17.09 32.75
C ILE A 254 -2.22 16.45 33.44
N ARG A 255 -1.29 17.29 33.94
CA ARG A 255 -0.12 16.80 34.69
C ARG A 255 -0.51 16.14 36.01
N ASN A 256 -1.46 16.75 36.73
CA ASN A 256 -1.97 16.19 37.98
C ASN A 256 -2.66 14.84 37.80
N ALA A 257 -3.26 14.63 36.61
CA ALA A 257 -3.81 13.34 36.21
C ALA A 257 -2.72 12.31 35.73
N GLY A 258 -1.44 12.65 35.82
CA GLY A 258 -0.33 11.79 35.41
C GLY A 258 -0.18 11.64 33.89
N LYS A 259 -0.80 12.50 33.11
CA LYS A 259 -0.72 12.48 31.64
C LYS A 259 0.35 13.43 31.10
N SER A 260 0.85 13.17 29.90
CA SER A 260 1.65 14.13 29.14
C SER A 260 0.75 15.25 28.60
N VAL A 261 1.25 16.50 28.68
CA VAL A 261 0.54 17.64 28.11
C VAL A 261 0.59 17.55 26.59
N PRO A 262 -0.57 17.58 25.90
CA PRO A 262 -0.64 17.60 24.44
C PRO A 262 0.17 18.74 23.83
N SER A 263 0.87 18.48 22.74
CA SER A 263 1.72 19.47 22.04
C SER A 263 1.59 19.31 20.54
N CYS A 264 1.62 20.43 19.81
CA CYS A 264 1.60 20.37 18.36
C CYS A 264 2.84 19.65 17.83
N PRO A 265 2.69 18.61 16.99
CA PRO A 265 3.80 17.77 16.51
C PRO A 265 4.84 18.54 15.66
N VAL A 266 4.47 19.72 15.13
CA VAL A 266 5.35 20.61 14.37
C VAL A 266 5.71 21.89 15.12
N GLY A 267 5.57 21.92 16.44
CA GLY A 267 5.99 23.03 17.30
C GLY A 267 5.05 24.24 17.32
N GLY A 268 3.83 24.11 16.83
CA GLY A 268 2.81 25.13 16.95
C GLY A 268 2.41 25.38 18.42
N LYS A 269 1.89 26.59 18.70
CA LYS A 269 1.38 26.95 20.01
C LYS A 269 -0.12 26.84 20.03
N TYR A 270 -0.66 26.21 21.07
CA TYR A 270 -2.10 26.16 21.30
C TYR A 270 -2.59 27.40 22.07
N SER A 271 -3.75 27.90 21.67
CA SER A 271 -4.48 28.96 22.37
C SER A 271 -5.90 28.48 22.68
N LEU A 272 -6.38 28.85 23.86
CA LEU A 272 -7.71 28.52 24.37
C LEU A 272 -8.59 29.76 24.36
N THR A 273 -9.71 29.68 23.69
CA THR A 273 -10.76 30.70 23.66
C THR A 273 -12.11 30.07 24.06
N PHE A 274 -13.12 30.91 24.28
CA PHE A 274 -14.46 30.46 24.62
C PHE A 274 -15.46 31.17 23.73
N THR A 275 -16.39 30.42 23.19
CA THR A 275 -17.54 30.94 22.44
C THR A 275 -18.53 31.61 23.39
N GLU A 276 -19.52 32.34 22.85
CA GLU A 276 -20.54 33.03 23.64
C GLU A 276 -21.36 32.08 24.54
N ASP A 277 -21.61 30.87 24.07
CA ASP A 277 -22.31 29.81 24.81
C ASP A 277 -21.41 29.12 25.85
N GLY A 278 -20.17 29.54 26.01
CA GLY A 278 -19.23 29.01 26.99
C GLY A 278 -18.49 27.74 26.54
N THR A 279 -18.61 27.33 25.27
CA THR A 279 -17.88 26.18 24.76
C THR A 279 -16.40 26.52 24.59
N ALA A 280 -15.51 25.67 25.12
CA ALA A 280 -14.09 25.80 24.95
C ALA A 280 -13.68 25.52 23.49
N HIS A 281 -12.81 26.32 22.96
CA HIS A 281 -12.23 26.14 21.60
C HIS A 281 -10.71 26.28 21.67
N VAL A 282 -9.99 25.27 21.19
CA VAL A 282 -8.53 25.26 21.10
C VAL A 282 -8.10 25.40 19.64
N SER A 283 -7.31 26.42 19.36
CA SER A 283 -6.69 26.66 18.04
C SER A 283 -5.19 26.43 18.07
N CYS A 284 -4.59 26.17 16.92
CA CYS A 284 -3.15 26.04 16.73
C CYS A 284 -2.61 27.22 15.94
N SER A 285 -1.38 27.69 16.28
CA SER A 285 -0.74 28.79 15.55
C SER A 285 -0.22 28.41 14.16
N ILE A 286 -0.21 27.13 13.82
CA ILE A 286 0.21 26.65 12.50
C ILE A 286 -1.00 26.73 11.55
N PRO A 287 -0.87 27.41 10.40
CA PRO A 287 -1.91 27.42 9.38
C PRO A 287 -2.26 25.97 8.95
N PHE A 288 -3.52 25.74 8.62
CA PHE A 288 -4.06 24.43 8.23
C PHE A 288 -4.12 23.35 9.34
N HIS A 289 -3.74 23.70 10.59
CA HIS A 289 -3.96 22.85 11.77
C HIS A 289 -5.25 23.23 12.54
N GLU A 290 -6.09 24.05 11.94
CA GLU A 290 -7.39 24.46 12.46
C GLU A 290 -8.52 23.49 12.08
#